data_ee7e2b91508279ee39ef15b5cc4fa9ed
#
_entry.id   ee7e2b91508279ee39ef15b5cc4fa9ed
#
_cell.length_a   1.000
_cell.length_b   1.000
_cell.length_c   1.000
_cell.angle_alpha   90.00
_cell.angle_beta   90.00
_cell.angle_gamma   90.00
#
_symmetry.space_group_name_H-M   'P 1'
#
loop_
_entity.id
_entity.type
_entity.pdbx_description
1 polymer ?
#
loop_
_entity_poly.entity_id
_entity_poly.type
_entity_poly.pdbx_seq_one_letter_code
_entity_poly.pdbx_strand_id
1 'polypeptide(L)'
;MSIISVLGISGCSYTSDAIFPSLFGSDSQEEIAASSSAPLPELGTTNFEPLEITEGGNTGTFVGQKVIGFRNELTQLQDSIRKYNDELQKIRTSVINNALQYHKVIGAIEAKLQVGTTPGNPQMYAMLQSAQNNIQIMSANTNALNQLAAKVNSDAAMTTYLLDSIKAAFGVSGAVDEDHRQLRILENETNQSAILFNSLSAELNNDILRQQQYVETARNNIVDLNSAIKVGSYNSAGYFSGASAVPTMMSGTSSAAKKAGGYSSSPLFVAKFNKQDVRFQDGLKQAVSHAIQKKPNVMFEVVSVSPARGSQLTKNNAQNNAAMVFQEMVNMGVGADKISLSARTSNTATASEVHVYVK
;
A
#
# COMPACT_ATOMS: atom_id res chain seq x y z
N MET A 1 17.21 39.48 -56.28
CA MET A 1 17.22 38.95 -54.92
C MET A 1 15.79 38.89 -54.45
N SER A 2 15.16 37.73 -54.63
CA SER A 2 13.74 37.51 -54.32
C SER A 2 13.64 36.61 -53.11
N ILE A 3 12.98 37.08 -52.07
CA ILE A 3 12.65 36.34 -50.86
C ILE A 3 11.24 35.75 -51.07
N ILE A 4 11.13 34.44 -51.13
CA ILE A 4 9.86 33.72 -51.19
C ILE A 4 9.51 33.29 -49.79
N SER A 5 8.46 33.91 -49.23
CA SER A 5 7.82 33.46 -47.97
C SER A 5 6.80 32.36 -48.28
N VAL A 6 6.97 31.17 -47.71
CA VAL A 6 6.00 30.12 -47.77
C VAL A 6 5.13 30.16 -46.48
N LEU A 7 3.86 30.53 -46.65
CA LEU A 7 2.83 30.38 -45.62
C LEU A 7 2.40 28.91 -45.58
N GLY A 8 2.65 28.24 -44.45
CA GLY A 8 2.08 26.92 -44.13
C GLY A 8 0.63 27.05 -43.68
N ILE A 9 -0.30 26.52 -44.46
CA ILE A 9 -1.71 26.41 -44.13
C ILE A 9 -1.88 25.08 -43.33
N SER A 10 -2.13 25.17 -42.03
CA SER A 10 -2.55 24.02 -41.20
C SER A 10 -4.02 23.71 -41.46
N GLY A 11 -4.27 22.76 -42.37
CA GLY A 11 -5.60 22.21 -42.58
C GLY A 11 -5.97 21.25 -41.45
N CYS A 12 -7.01 21.58 -40.69
CA CYS A 12 -7.72 20.62 -39.85
C CYS A 12 -8.51 19.68 -40.75
N SER A 13 -8.04 18.45 -40.93
CA SER A 13 -8.81 17.37 -41.54
C SER A 13 -9.81 16.86 -40.50
N TYR A 14 -11.05 17.32 -40.60
CA TYR A 14 -12.22 16.73 -39.97
C TYR A 14 -12.53 15.44 -40.71
N THR A 15 -12.21 14.28 -40.15
CA THR A 15 -12.56 12.99 -40.73
C THR A 15 -14.03 12.71 -40.49
N SER A 16 -14.76 12.54 -41.59
CA SER A 16 -16.20 12.28 -41.70
C SER A 16 -16.58 10.82 -41.41
N ASP A 17 -15.84 10.09 -40.57
CA ASP A 17 -16.09 8.68 -40.25
C ASP A 17 -17.06 8.44 -39.09
N ALA A 18 -17.72 9.51 -38.59
CA ALA A 18 -18.62 9.38 -37.45
C ALA A 18 -20.06 8.97 -37.78
N ILE A 19 -20.43 8.74 -39.04
CA ILE A 19 -21.85 8.57 -39.44
C ILE A 19 -22.20 7.19 -40.02
N PHE A 20 -21.24 6.38 -40.51
CA PHE A 20 -21.53 5.03 -40.97
C PHE A 20 -20.46 4.02 -40.53
N PRO A 21 -20.75 3.10 -39.59
CA PRO A 21 -19.87 1.96 -39.37
C PRO A 21 -19.87 1.07 -40.60
N SER A 22 -18.72 0.85 -41.24
CA SER A 22 -18.57 -0.04 -42.39
C SER A 22 -18.92 -1.48 -41.98
N LEU A 23 -19.92 -2.04 -42.69
CA LEU A 23 -20.51 -3.36 -42.44
C LEU A 23 -19.68 -4.52 -43.02
N PHE A 24 -18.48 -4.30 -43.53
CA PHE A 24 -17.61 -5.33 -44.06
C PHE A 24 -16.21 -5.23 -43.44
N GLY A 25 -15.84 -6.33 -42.78
CA GLY A 25 -14.62 -6.45 -42.05
C GLY A 25 -13.35 -6.28 -42.89
N SER A 26 -12.43 -5.57 -42.35
CA SER A 26 -11.00 -5.78 -42.53
C SER A 26 -10.41 -6.10 -41.15
N ASP A 27 -9.72 -7.23 -41.06
CA ASP A 27 -8.97 -7.65 -39.89
C ASP A 27 -7.93 -6.59 -39.51
N SER A 28 -8.34 -5.61 -38.74
CA SER A 28 -7.49 -4.86 -37.84
C SER A 28 -7.70 -5.49 -36.47
N GLN A 29 -6.64 -6.09 -35.91
CA GLN A 29 -6.59 -6.44 -34.52
C GLN A 29 -6.87 -5.15 -33.71
N GLU A 30 -8.14 -4.91 -33.39
CA GLU A 30 -8.50 -4.04 -32.30
C GLU A 30 -7.88 -4.67 -31.05
N GLU A 31 -6.80 -4.09 -30.65
CA GLU A 31 -6.27 -4.21 -29.30
C GLU A 31 -7.40 -3.81 -28.36
N ILE A 32 -8.19 -4.81 -27.93
CA ILE A 32 -9.21 -4.63 -26.89
C ILE A 32 -8.41 -4.20 -25.66
N ALA A 33 -8.29 -2.90 -25.48
CA ALA A 33 -7.90 -2.32 -24.23
C ALA A 33 -9.00 -2.67 -23.21
N ALA A 34 -8.94 -3.91 -22.70
CA ALA A 34 -9.63 -4.29 -21.50
C ALA A 34 -9.05 -3.41 -20.39
N SER A 35 -9.68 -2.26 -20.16
CA SER A 35 -9.40 -1.42 -19.00
C SER A 35 -9.90 -2.14 -17.76
N SER A 36 -9.15 -3.16 -17.35
CA SER A 36 -9.17 -3.64 -15.98
C SER A 36 -8.63 -2.50 -15.12
N SER A 37 -9.53 -1.68 -14.61
CA SER A 37 -9.20 -0.53 -13.75
C SER A 37 -8.86 -0.94 -12.31
N ALA A 38 -8.33 -2.14 -12.12
CA ALA A 38 -7.86 -2.54 -10.81
C ALA A 38 -6.57 -1.76 -10.48
N PRO A 39 -6.52 -1.07 -9.35
CA PRO A 39 -5.38 -0.24 -9.01
C PRO A 39 -4.13 -1.12 -8.85
N LEU A 40 -3.01 -0.65 -9.44
CA LEU A 40 -1.69 -1.21 -9.20
C LEU A 40 -1.31 -1.00 -7.72
N PRO A 41 -0.41 -1.81 -7.17
CA PRO A 41 0.07 -1.61 -5.81
C PRO A 41 0.78 -0.25 -5.70
N GLU A 42 0.29 0.60 -4.80
CA GLU A 42 0.89 1.91 -4.51
C GLU A 42 2.16 1.69 -3.69
N LEU A 43 3.33 1.71 -4.33
CA LEU A 43 4.64 1.64 -3.68
C LEU A 43 5.20 3.05 -3.49
N GLY A 44 6.16 3.19 -2.57
CA GLY A 44 6.90 4.44 -2.40
C GLY A 44 7.71 4.79 -3.65
N THR A 45 7.99 6.08 -3.82
CA THR A 45 8.74 6.62 -4.97
C THR A 45 10.04 7.31 -4.55
N THR A 46 10.35 7.32 -3.26
CA THR A 46 11.53 8.00 -2.72
C THR A 46 12.81 7.33 -3.21
N ASN A 47 13.77 8.18 -3.58
CA ASN A 47 15.14 7.78 -3.91
C ASN A 47 16.05 8.23 -2.76
N PHE A 48 16.73 7.28 -2.13
CA PHE A 48 17.57 7.52 -0.98
C PHE A 48 19.02 7.67 -1.43
N GLU A 49 19.54 8.89 -1.36
CA GLU A 49 20.92 9.19 -1.73
C GLU A 49 21.61 9.95 -0.59
N PRO A 50 22.67 9.35 0.03
CA PRO A 50 23.44 10.02 1.05
C PRO A 50 24.31 11.13 0.47
N LEU A 51 24.58 12.16 1.26
CA LEU A 51 25.52 13.21 0.92
C LEU A 51 26.95 12.67 0.91
N GLU A 52 27.83 13.32 0.19
CA GLU A 52 29.26 12.99 0.20
C GLU A 52 29.87 13.26 1.59
N ILE A 53 30.82 12.41 1.98
CA ILE A 53 31.55 12.55 3.25
C ILE A 53 32.65 13.55 3.07
N THR A 54 32.74 14.47 4.02
CA THR A 54 33.79 15.49 4.03
C THR A 54 35.16 14.85 4.25
N GLU A 55 36.10 15.14 3.37
CA GLU A 55 37.48 14.73 3.51
C GLU A 55 38.15 15.38 4.73
N GLY A 56 39.13 14.69 5.33
CA GLY A 56 39.87 15.20 6.46
C GLY A 56 41.27 14.61 6.55
N GLY A 57 42.23 15.44 6.91
CA GLY A 57 43.63 15.03 7.07
C GLY A 57 43.89 14.23 8.33
N ASN A 58 44.96 13.44 8.30
CA ASN A 58 45.47 12.76 9.50
C ASN A 58 46.25 13.77 10.35
N THR A 59 45.82 13.96 11.60
CA THR A 59 46.49 14.86 12.58
C THR A 59 47.69 14.21 13.26
N GLY A 60 47.91 12.91 13.06
CA GLY A 60 48.98 12.15 13.72
C GLY A 60 48.69 11.79 15.20
N THR A 61 47.57 12.23 15.74
CA THR A 61 47.15 11.89 17.11
C THR A 61 46.44 10.53 17.17
N PHE A 62 46.28 9.99 18.37
CA PHE A 62 45.47 8.78 18.59
C PHE A 62 43.99 9.00 18.18
N VAL A 63 43.46 10.20 18.47
CA VAL A 63 42.10 10.58 18.10
C VAL A 63 41.98 10.73 16.58
N GLY A 64 42.97 11.34 15.90
CA GLY A 64 43.02 11.44 14.46
C GLY A 64 42.99 10.09 13.75
N GLN A 65 43.65 9.05 14.31
CA GLN A 65 43.55 7.68 13.79
C GLN A 65 42.12 7.12 13.93
N LYS A 66 41.43 7.37 15.06
CA LYS A 66 40.02 6.99 15.26
C LYS A 66 39.09 7.70 14.26
N VAL A 67 39.34 9.00 14.00
CA VAL A 67 38.60 9.79 13.02
C VAL A 67 38.68 9.16 11.62
N ILE A 68 39.86 8.69 11.21
CA ILE A 68 40.01 7.96 9.94
C ILE A 68 39.19 6.65 9.93
N GLY A 69 39.23 5.89 11.04
CA GLY A 69 38.43 4.68 11.19
C GLY A 69 36.92 4.98 11.07
N PHE A 70 36.42 5.96 11.80
CA PHE A 70 35.00 6.37 11.76
C PHE A 70 34.57 6.84 10.38
N ARG A 71 35.43 7.57 9.65
CA ARG A 71 35.17 7.99 8.27
C ARG A 71 35.02 6.80 7.34
N ASN A 72 35.87 5.80 7.46
CA ASN A 72 35.81 4.58 6.67
C ASN A 72 34.53 3.77 6.96
N GLU A 73 34.15 3.66 8.24
CA GLU A 73 32.90 3.02 8.64
C GLU A 73 31.67 3.76 8.10
N LEU A 74 31.66 5.09 8.20
CA LEU A 74 30.59 5.92 7.64
C LEU A 74 30.49 5.78 6.12
N THR A 75 31.65 5.72 5.41
CA THR A 75 31.67 5.47 3.96
C THR A 75 31.00 4.14 3.62
N GLN A 76 31.33 3.07 4.34
CA GLN A 76 30.72 1.75 4.12
C GLN A 76 29.20 1.78 4.37
N LEU A 77 28.75 2.47 5.41
CA LEU A 77 27.32 2.63 5.72
C LEU A 77 26.59 3.41 4.63
N GLN A 78 27.18 4.48 4.11
CA GLN A 78 26.60 5.26 2.99
C GLN A 78 26.56 4.45 1.69
N ASP A 79 27.58 3.65 1.40
CA ASP A 79 27.58 2.71 0.26
C ASP A 79 26.49 1.65 0.42
N SER A 80 26.25 1.20 1.65
CA SER A 80 25.10 0.32 1.95
C SER A 80 23.76 1.00 1.64
N ILE A 81 23.56 2.28 2.00
CA ILE A 81 22.35 3.04 1.67
C ILE A 81 22.12 3.05 0.15
N ARG A 82 23.15 3.40 -0.64
CA ARG A 82 23.06 3.42 -2.12
C ARG A 82 22.68 2.04 -2.67
N LYS A 83 23.34 1.00 -2.20
CA LYS A 83 23.07 -0.38 -2.60
C LYS A 83 21.64 -0.83 -2.24
N TYR A 84 21.16 -0.49 -1.05
CA TYR A 84 19.81 -0.84 -0.60
C TYR A 84 18.75 -0.06 -1.36
N ASN A 85 19.00 1.20 -1.68
CA ASN A 85 18.15 1.97 -2.56
C ASN A 85 18.04 1.33 -3.95
N ASP A 86 19.15 0.94 -4.57
CA ASP A 86 19.14 0.26 -5.87
C ASP A 86 18.38 -1.08 -5.83
N GLU A 87 18.57 -1.86 -4.75
CA GLU A 87 17.86 -3.12 -4.55
C GLU A 87 16.34 -2.86 -4.40
N LEU A 88 15.95 -1.84 -3.64
CA LEU A 88 14.56 -1.42 -3.48
C LEU A 88 13.91 -1.02 -4.81
N GLN A 89 14.56 -0.17 -5.61
CA GLN A 89 14.02 0.27 -6.90
C GLN A 89 13.86 -0.91 -7.88
N LYS A 90 14.78 -1.87 -7.87
CA LYS A 90 14.65 -3.11 -8.68
C LYS A 90 13.45 -3.94 -8.24
N ILE A 91 13.25 -4.11 -6.92
CA ILE A 91 12.11 -4.87 -6.40
C ILE A 91 10.80 -4.15 -6.74
N ARG A 92 10.71 -2.82 -6.58
CA ARG A 92 9.55 -2.02 -6.97
C ARG A 92 9.18 -2.18 -8.44
N THR A 93 10.17 -2.11 -9.32
CA THR A 93 9.99 -2.32 -10.75
C THR A 93 9.46 -3.74 -11.04
N SER A 94 10.01 -4.75 -10.37
CA SER A 94 9.54 -6.13 -10.49
C SER A 94 8.10 -6.29 -10.02
N VAL A 95 7.72 -5.68 -8.88
CA VAL A 95 6.36 -5.70 -8.35
C VAL A 95 5.37 -5.11 -9.35
N ILE A 96 5.66 -3.91 -9.89
CA ILE A 96 4.78 -3.23 -10.86
C ILE A 96 4.61 -4.07 -12.12
N ASN A 97 5.70 -4.59 -12.69
CA ASN A 97 5.65 -5.42 -13.90
C ASN A 97 4.83 -6.69 -13.69
N ASN A 98 5.00 -7.37 -12.55
CA ASN A 98 4.24 -8.57 -12.24
C ASN A 98 2.75 -8.27 -11.98
N ALA A 99 2.44 -7.13 -11.36
CA ALA A 99 1.07 -6.69 -11.16
C ALA A 99 0.38 -6.38 -12.50
N LEU A 100 1.07 -5.71 -13.43
CA LEU A 100 0.56 -5.47 -14.79
C LEU A 100 0.27 -6.78 -15.53
N GLN A 101 1.18 -7.75 -15.48
CA GLN A 101 0.97 -9.06 -16.08
C GLN A 101 -0.21 -9.81 -15.44
N TYR A 102 -0.33 -9.76 -14.13
CA TYR A 102 -1.46 -10.32 -13.40
C TYR A 102 -2.78 -9.70 -13.89
N HIS A 103 -2.90 -8.38 -13.91
CA HIS A 103 -4.12 -7.69 -14.36
C HIS A 103 -4.46 -7.98 -15.83
N LYS A 104 -3.46 -8.05 -16.71
CA LYS A 104 -3.66 -8.43 -18.11
C LYS A 104 -4.32 -9.81 -18.22
N VAL A 105 -3.84 -10.78 -17.46
CA VAL A 105 -4.39 -12.15 -17.46
C VAL A 105 -5.79 -12.17 -16.85
N ILE A 106 -6.00 -11.49 -15.71
CA ILE A 106 -7.31 -11.41 -15.05
C ILE A 106 -8.35 -10.76 -15.97
N GLY A 107 -8.04 -9.62 -16.57
CA GLY A 107 -8.96 -8.93 -17.49
C GLY A 107 -9.34 -9.79 -18.69
N ALA A 108 -8.41 -10.58 -19.24
CA ALA A 108 -8.71 -11.51 -20.32
C ALA A 108 -9.61 -12.68 -19.86
N ILE A 109 -9.46 -13.17 -18.62
CA ILE A 109 -10.37 -14.17 -18.03
C ILE A 109 -11.76 -13.58 -17.85
N GLU A 110 -11.85 -12.40 -17.24
CA GLU A 110 -13.11 -11.71 -16.96
C GLU A 110 -13.88 -11.39 -18.23
N ALA A 111 -13.22 -10.88 -19.27
CA ALA A 111 -13.84 -10.60 -20.56
C ALA A 111 -14.48 -11.86 -21.18
N LYS A 112 -13.80 -13.00 -21.11
CA LYS A 112 -14.34 -14.28 -21.61
C LYS A 112 -15.51 -14.78 -20.76
N LEU A 113 -15.47 -14.62 -19.44
CA LEU A 113 -16.56 -15.02 -18.55
C LEU A 113 -17.79 -14.13 -18.68
N GLN A 114 -17.63 -12.84 -19.03
CA GLN A 114 -18.76 -11.94 -19.31
C GLN A 114 -19.54 -12.35 -20.57
N VAL A 115 -18.83 -12.79 -21.60
CA VAL A 115 -19.46 -13.31 -22.85
C VAL A 115 -20.05 -14.70 -22.62
N GLY A 116 -19.52 -15.43 -21.62
CA GLY A 116 -19.83 -16.82 -21.36
C GLY A 116 -18.88 -17.77 -22.09
N THR A 117 -18.51 -18.85 -21.44
CA THR A 117 -17.62 -19.89 -21.98
C THR A 117 -18.09 -21.26 -21.55
N THR A 118 -17.53 -22.30 -22.14
CA THR A 118 -17.83 -23.69 -21.73
C THR A 118 -17.46 -23.89 -20.27
N PRO A 119 -18.33 -24.44 -19.41
CA PRO A 119 -17.99 -24.77 -18.03
C PRO A 119 -16.71 -25.61 -17.96
N GLY A 120 -15.78 -25.21 -17.10
CA GLY A 120 -14.51 -25.92 -16.95
C GLY A 120 -13.53 -25.79 -18.13
N ASN A 121 -13.63 -24.73 -18.93
CA ASN A 121 -12.79 -24.51 -20.12
C ASN A 121 -11.28 -24.63 -19.82
N PRO A 122 -10.53 -25.54 -20.49
CA PRO A 122 -9.11 -25.75 -20.22
C PRO A 122 -8.24 -24.51 -20.48
N GLN A 123 -8.57 -23.68 -21.46
CA GLN A 123 -7.85 -22.44 -21.75
C GLN A 123 -7.98 -21.45 -20.59
N MET A 124 -9.15 -21.39 -19.96
CA MET A 124 -9.38 -20.53 -18.80
C MET A 124 -8.55 -20.99 -17.59
N TYR A 125 -8.44 -22.32 -17.38
CA TYR A 125 -7.57 -22.83 -16.33
C TYR A 125 -6.09 -22.57 -16.58
N ALA A 126 -5.63 -22.64 -17.84
CA ALA A 126 -4.26 -22.27 -18.18
C ALA A 126 -3.96 -20.79 -17.88
N MET A 127 -4.90 -19.90 -18.19
CA MET A 127 -4.80 -18.47 -17.85
C MET A 127 -4.83 -18.26 -16.33
N LEU A 128 -5.70 -18.96 -15.61
CA LEU A 128 -5.77 -18.90 -14.15
C LEU A 128 -4.43 -19.33 -13.50
N GLN A 129 -3.83 -20.41 -14.04
CA GLN A 129 -2.51 -20.86 -13.59
C GLN A 129 -1.41 -19.82 -13.85
N SER A 130 -1.47 -19.11 -14.99
CA SER A 130 -0.56 -18.00 -15.27
C SER A 130 -0.72 -16.87 -14.24
N ALA A 131 -1.96 -16.51 -13.88
CA ALA A 131 -2.23 -15.52 -12.83
C ALA A 131 -1.70 -15.98 -11.45
N GLN A 132 -1.87 -17.26 -11.11
CA GLN A 132 -1.32 -17.84 -9.88
C GLN A 132 0.22 -17.76 -9.83
N ASN A 133 0.89 -18.01 -10.95
CA ASN A 133 2.34 -17.87 -11.04
C ASN A 133 2.79 -16.42 -10.79
N ASN A 134 2.07 -15.43 -11.34
CA ASN A 134 2.36 -14.02 -11.06
C ASN A 134 2.21 -13.68 -9.56
N ILE A 135 1.20 -14.24 -8.88
CA ILE A 135 1.02 -14.07 -7.43
C ILE A 135 2.20 -14.70 -6.65
N GLN A 136 2.71 -15.84 -7.09
CA GLN A 136 3.90 -16.45 -6.46
C GLN A 136 5.14 -15.55 -6.58
N ILE A 137 5.35 -14.94 -7.76
CA ILE A 137 6.45 -13.98 -7.97
C ILE A 137 6.26 -12.74 -7.10
N MET A 138 5.03 -12.21 -7.00
CA MET A 138 4.72 -11.09 -6.10
C MET A 138 4.99 -11.44 -4.63
N SER A 139 4.68 -12.67 -4.21
CA SER A 139 5.01 -13.15 -2.86
C SER A 139 6.52 -13.27 -2.63
N ALA A 140 7.28 -13.69 -3.65
CA ALA A 140 8.74 -13.72 -3.60
C ALA A 140 9.34 -12.30 -3.49
N ASN A 141 8.76 -11.32 -4.18
CA ASN A 141 9.15 -9.91 -4.04
C ASN A 141 8.90 -9.39 -2.61
N THR A 142 7.78 -9.78 -1.98
CA THR A 142 7.52 -9.46 -0.57
C THR A 142 8.60 -10.04 0.36
N ASN A 143 9.03 -11.26 0.12
CA ASN A 143 10.13 -11.86 0.88
C ASN A 143 11.47 -11.13 0.66
N ALA A 144 11.73 -10.68 -0.57
CA ALA A 144 12.92 -9.88 -0.87
C ALA A 144 12.89 -8.53 -0.14
N LEU A 145 11.74 -7.86 -0.08
CA LEU A 145 11.56 -6.64 0.72
C LEU A 145 11.83 -6.89 2.21
N ASN A 146 11.34 -7.99 2.78
CA ASN A 146 11.60 -8.34 4.18
C ASN A 146 13.10 -8.59 4.45
N GLN A 147 13.80 -9.26 3.53
CA GLN A 147 15.25 -9.47 3.65
C GLN A 147 16.01 -8.14 3.56
N LEU A 148 15.60 -7.26 2.66
CA LEU A 148 16.18 -5.93 2.54
C LEU A 148 15.94 -5.10 3.81
N ALA A 149 14.74 -5.13 4.38
CA ALA A 149 14.43 -4.45 5.64
C ALA A 149 15.31 -4.95 6.81
N ALA A 150 15.58 -6.25 6.88
CA ALA A 150 16.47 -6.80 7.89
C ALA A 150 17.91 -6.26 7.75
N LYS A 151 18.44 -6.16 6.52
CA LYS A 151 19.78 -5.58 6.25
C LYS A 151 19.81 -4.10 6.65
N VAL A 152 18.81 -3.32 6.23
CA VAL A 152 18.67 -1.89 6.55
C VAL A 152 18.64 -1.67 8.06
N ASN A 153 17.86 -2.47 8.80
CA ASN A 153 17.77 -2.36 10.26
C ASN A 153 19.09 -2.70 10.96
N SER A 154 19.85 -3.68 10.43
CA SER A 154 21.19 -4.01 10.94
C SER A 154 22.15 -2.84 10.78
N ASP A 155 22.20 -2.21 9.60
CA ASP A 155 23.11 -1.09 9.35
C ASP A 155 22.65 0.20 10.05
N ALA A 156 21.35 0.39 10.26
CA ALA A 156 20.82 1.45 11.12
C ALA A 156 21.34 1.32 12.58
N ALA A 157 21.39 0.09 13.12
CA ALA A 157 21.97 -0.16 14.42
C ALA A 157 23.48 0.12 14.45
N MET A 158 24.21 -0.26 13.39
CA MET A 158 25.65 0.05 13.25
C MET A 158 25.89 1.57 13.17
N THR A 159 25.01 2.31 12.49
CA THR A 159 25.09 3.78 12.42
C THR A 159 24.92 4.41 13.78
N THR A 160 24.00 3.89 14.62
CA THR A 160 23.82 4.35 16.00
C THR A 160 25.07 4.07 16.84
N TYR A 161 25.67 2.88 16.73
CA TYR A 161 26.91 2.53 17.41
C TYR A 161 28.08 3.44 16.98
N LEU A 162 28.21 3.73 15.69
CA LEU A 162 29.22 4.64 15.16
C LEU A 162 29.03 6.05 15.75
N LEU A 163 27.81 6.55 15.83
CA LEU A 163 27.49 7.85 16.41
C LEU A 163 27.91 7.93 17.90
N ASP A 164 27.62 6.89 18.67
CA ASP A 164 28.02 6.82 20.09
C ASP A 164 29.54 6.73 20.24
N SER A 165 30.21 6.00 19.32
CA SER A 165 31.68 5.91 19.30
C SER A 165 32.34 7.25 18.96
N ILE A 166 31.78 8.02 18.04
CA ILE A 166 32.23 9.39 17.71
C ILE A 166 32.05 10.30 18.93
N LYS A 167 30.89 10.27 19.60
CA LYS A 167 30.63 11.04 20.82
C LYS A 167 31.61 10.69 21.93
N ALA A 168 31.91 9.42 22.16
CA ALA A 168 32.90 8.98 23.14
C ALA A 168 34.30 9.49 22.84
N ALA A 169 34.67 9.63 21.56
CA ALA A 169 35.98 10.10 21.13
C ALA A 169 36.26 11.56 21.50
N PHE A 170 35.24 12.40 21.70
CA PHE A 170 35.40 13.78 22.22
C PHE A 170 36.04 13.86 23.61
N GLY A 171 35.83 12.82 24.45
CA GLY A 171 36.38 12.76 25.83
C GLY A 171 37.79 12.18 25.90
N VAL A 172 38.39 11.79 24.76
CA VAL A 172 39.74 11.17 24.77
C VAL A 172 40.81 12.24 24.90
N SER A 173 41.70 12.10 25.87
CA SER A 173 42.81 13.02 26.11
C SER A 173 43.85 12.94 24.96
N GLY A 174 44.47 14.09 24.67
CA GLY A 174 45.48 14.21 23.60
C GLY A 174 44.93 14.51 22.20
N ALA A 175 43.64 14.83 22.11
CA ALA A 175 43.06 15.37 20.89
C ALA A 175 43.49 16.81 20.66
N VAL A 176 43.68 17.18 19.40
CA VAL A 176 43.93 18.57 18.98
C VAL A 176 42.64 19.20 18.44
N ASP A 177 42.62 20.53 18.30
CA ASP A 177 41.40 21.25 17.85
C ASP A 177 40.88 20.73 16.50
N GLU A 178 41.77 20.33 15.62
CA GLU A 178 41.42 19.75 14.33
C GLU A 178 40.72 18.40 14.47
N ASP A 179 41.12 17.56 15.43
CA ASP A 179 40.41 16.28 15.72
C ASP A 179 38.97 16.56 16.15
N HIS A 180 38.79 17.51 17.08
CA HIS A 180 37.45 17.91 17.51
C HIS A 180 36.61 18.52 16.41
N ARG A 181 37.21 19.26 15.47
CA ARG A 181 36.50 19.77 14.29
C ARG A 181 36.03 18.63 13.39
N GLN A 182 36.89 17.66 13.09
CA GLN A 182 36.58 16.51 12.26
C GLN A 182 35.54 15.58 12.91
N LEU A 183 35.62 15.36 14.22
CA LEU A 183 34.61 14.60 14.98
C LEU A 183 33.23 15.24 14.88
N ARG A 184 33.13 16.59 14.98
CA ARG A 184 31.83 17.30 14.81
C ARG A 184 31.25 17.14 13.41
N ILE A 185 32.08 17.17 12.38
CA ILE A 185 31.64 16.93 11.00
C ILE A 185 31.12 15.50 10.87
N LEU A 186 31.87 14.49 11.32
CA LEU A 186 31.47 13.09 11.25
C LEU A 186 30.20 12.81 12.08
N GLU A 187 30.06 13.44 13.26
CA GLU A 187 28.85 13.32 14.06
C GLU A 187 27.61 13.80 13.27
N ASN A 188 27.73 14.96 12.59
CA ASN A 188 26.63 15.49 11.78
C ASN A 188 26.32 14.60 10.56
N GLU A 189 27.32 14.15 9.84
CA GLU A 189 27.18 13.29 8.66
C GLU A 189 26.62 11.90 9.05
N THR A 190 27.03 11.36 10.21
CA THR A 190 26.50 10.10 10.75
C THR A 190 25.02 10.26 11.16
N ASN A 191 24.65 11.40 11.77
CA ASN A 191 23.25 11.69 12.09
C ASN A 191 22.39 11.78 10.83
N GLN A 192 22.89 12.41 9.77
CA GLN A 192 22.18 12.46 8.48
C GLN A 192 21.98 11.06 7.89
N SER A 193 23.02 10.21 7.94
CA SER A 193 22.93 8.82 7.49
C SER A 193 21.94 8.01 8.34
N ALA A 194 21.88 8.24 9.65
CA ALA A 194 20.89 7.61 10.55
C ALA A 194 19.44 7.99 10.17
N ILE A 195 19.20 9.25 9.82
CA ILE A 195 17.89 9.71 9.34
C ILE A 195 17.52 9.00 8.04
N LEU A 196 18.46 8.83 7.11
CA LEU A 196 18.22 8.13 5.85
C LEU A 196 17.90 6.64 6.08
N PHE A 197 18.64 5.94 6.95
CA PHE A 197 18.32 4.56 7.31
C PHE A 197 16.94 4.41 7.93
N ASN A 198 16.57 5.30 8.85
CA ASN A 198 15.25 5.29 9.47
C ASN A 198 14.13 5.54 8.45
N SER A 199 14.33 6.50 7.54
CA SER A 199 13.38 6.80 6.48
C SER A 199 13.24 5.63 5.50
N LEU A 200 14.36 5.02 5.10
CA LEU A 200 14.38 3.83 4.24
C LEU A 200 13.69 2.64 4.90
N SER A 201 13.94 2.40 6.20
CA SER A 201 13.27 1.34 6.97
C SER A 201 11.76 1.57 7.05
N ALA A 202 11.33 2.80 7.32
CA ALA A 202 9.91 3.14 7.38
C ALA A 202 9.21 2.93 6.02
N GLU A 203 9.84 3.34 4.92
CA GLU A 203 9.29 3.18 3.58
C GLU A 203 9.23 1.71 3.16
N LEU A 204 10.28 0.92 3.46
CA LEU A 204 10.29 -0.53 3.25
C LEU A 204 9.15 -1.23 3.98
N ASN A 205 8.92 -0.89 5.25
CA ASN A 205 7.83 -1.47 6.03
C ASN A 205 6.46 -1.14 5.41
N ASN A 206 6.27 0.09 4.94
CA ASN A 206 5.06 0.50 4.25
C ASN A 206 4.86 -0.28 2.93
N ASP A 207 5.92 -0.43 2.13
CA ASP A 207 5.87 -1.21 0.88
C ASP A 207 5.57 -2.69 1.14
N ILE A 208 6.14 -3.29 2.19
CA ILE A 208 5.87 -4.66 2.63
C ILE A 208 4.37 -4.83 2.95
N LEU A 209 3.81 -3.95 3.78
CA LEU A 209 2.40 -4.02 4.17
C LEU A 209 1.46 -3.89 2.97
N ARG A 210 1.71 -2.91 2.09
CA ARG A 210 0.92 -2.70 0.87
C ARG A 210 1.00 -3.90 -0.06
N GLN A 211 2.19 -4.46 -0.23
CA GLN A 211 2.40 -5.64 -1.07
C GLN A 211 1.74 -6.89 -0.50
N GLN A 212 1.79 -7.10 0.81
CA GLN A 212 1.10 -8.21 1.47
C GLN A 212 -0.42 -8.12 1.25
N GLN A 213 -0.99 -6.93 1.47
CA GLN A 213 -2.42 -6.69 1.25
C GLN A 213 -2.83 -6.90 -0.21
N TYR A 214 -1.98 -6.45 -1.14
CA TYR A 214 -2.22 -6.64 -2.57
C TYR A 214 -2.21 -8.12 -2.97
N VAL A 215 -1.21 -8.88 -2.51
CA VAL A 215 -1.10 -10.32 -2.75
C VAL A 215 -2.30 -11.08 -2.18
N GLU A 216 -2.78 -10.71 -0.99
CA GLU A 216 -3.95 -11.33 -0.38
C GLU A 216 -5.22 -11.07 -1.20
N THR A 217 -5.44 -9.83 -1.63
CA THR A 217 -6.55 -9.47 -2.51
C THR A 217 -6.49 -10.26 -3.83
N ALA A 218 -5.29 -10.37 -4.42
CA ALA A 218 -5.10 -11.13 -5.66
C ALA A 218 -5.39 -12.62 -5.48
N ARG A 219 -5.04 -13.22 -4.33
CA ARG A 219 -5.37 -14.62 -4.02
C ARG A 219 -6.87 -14.84 -3.92
N ASN A 220 -7.59 -13.95 -3.26
CA ASN A 220 -9.04 -14.02 -3.13
C ASN A 220 -9.71 -13.93 -4.51
N ASN A 221 -9.26 -13.03 -5.38
CA ASN A 221 -9.75 -12.93 -6.75
C ASN A 221 -9.55 -14.23 -7.55
N ILE A 222 -8.44 -14.93 -7.35
CA ILE A 222 -8.20 -16.24 -8.01
C ILE A 222 -9.22 -17.29 -7.57
N VAL A 223 -9.61 -17.30 -6.29
CA VAL A 223 -10.63 -18.24 -5.77
C VAL A 223 -11.99 -17.97 -6.43
N ASP A 224 -12.36 -16.70 -6.53
CA ASP A 224 -13.64 -16.29 -7.16
C ASP A 224 -13.65 -16.63 -8.65
N LEU A 225 -12.56 -16.31 -9.37
CA LEU A 225 -12.41 -16.64 -10.78
C LEU A 225 -12.43 -18.16 -11.05
N ASN A 226 -11.80 -18.95 -10.18
CA ASN A 226 -11.84 -20.41 -10.29
C ASN A 226 -13.29 -20.94 -10.23
N SER A 227 -14.09 -20.34 -9.34
CA SER A 227 -15.51 -20.70 -9.20
C SER A 227 -16.32 -20.28 -10.43
N ALA A 228 -16.07 -19.07 -10.97
CA ALA A 228 -16.71 -18.58 -12.19
C ALA A 228 -16.34 -19.42 -13.43
N ILE A 229 -15.08 -19.86 -13.56
CA ILE A 229 -14.61 -20.73 -14.64
C ILE A 229 -15.32 -22.10 -14.59
N LYS A 230 -15.56 -22.67 -13.42
CA LYS A 230 -16.31 -23.93 -13.25
C LYS A 230 -17.72 -23.82 -13.79
N VAL A 231 -18.37 -22.68 -13.61
CA VAL A 231 -19.73 -22.38 -14.10
C VAL A 231 -19.72 -21.97 -15.56
N GLY A 232 -18.65 -21.40 -16.06
CA GLY A 232 -18.49 -20.91 -17.44
C GLY A 232 -19.06 -19.51 -17.67
N SER A 233 -19.46 -18.81 -16.63
CA SER A 233 -19.98 -17.44 -16.71
C SER A 233 -19.79 -16.67 -15.42
N TYR A 234 -19.69 -15.35 -15.52
CA TYR A 234 -19.82 -14.46 -14.37
C TYR A 234 -21.30 -14.41 -13.98
N ASN A 235 -21.67 -15.11 -12.93
CA ASN A 235 -23.02 -15.00 -12.38
C ASN A 235 -23.09 -13.69 -11.59
N SER A 236 -23.61 -12.63 -12.23
CA SER A 236 -23.69 -11.28 -11.69
C SER A 236 -24.53 -11.13 -10.42
N ALA A 237 -25.17 -12.18 -9.95
CA ALA A 237 -26.01 -12.17 -8.75
C ALA A 237 -25.29 -12.50 -7.43
N GLY A 238 -24.04 -12.98 -7.43
CA GLY A 238 -23.37 -13.46 -6.23
C GLY A 238 -21.95 -12.98 -5.96
N TYR A 239 -21.26 -12.41 -6.94
CA TYR A 239 -19.81 -12.19 -6.85
C TYR A 239 -19.36 -10.73 -6.69
N PHE A 240 -20.27 -9.76 -6.66
CA PHE A 240 -19.94 -8.37 -6.34
C PHE A 240 -19.94 -8.08 -4.82
N SER A 241 -19.40 -8.99 -4.03
CA SER A 241 -19.23 -8.75 -2.59
C SER A 241 -17.87 -8.15 -2.22
N GLY A 242 -17.02 -7.81 -3.19
CA GLY A 242 -15.67 -7.34 -2.90
C GLY A 242 -15.07 -6.30 -3.85
N ALA A 243 -15.73 -5.91 -4.94
CA ALA A 243 -15.23 -4.87 -5.82
C ALA A 243 -16.20 -3.70 -5.88
N SER A 244 -15.71 -2.51 -5.61
CA SER A 244 -16.40 -1.22 -5.62
C SER A 244 -17.39 -1.08 -6.76
N ALA A 245 -18.68 -1.27 -6.49
CA ALA A 245 -19.74 -0.87 -7.39
C ALA A 245 -19.78 0.66 -7.44
N VAL A 246 -19.42 1.24 -8.57
CA VAL A 246 -19.77 2.61 -8.90
C VAL A 246 -21.30 2.62 -9.09
N PRO A 247 -22.08 3.40 -8.33
CA PRO A 247 -23.51 3.43 -8.50
C PRO A 247 -23.85 4.18 -9.79
N THR A 248 -24.33 3.46 -10.80
CA THR A 248 -25.05 4.06 -11.92
C THR A 248 -26.37 4.62 -11.39
N MET A 249 -26.56 5.92 -11.56
CA MET A 249 -27.80 6.61 -11.26
C MET A 249 -28.94 6.03 -12.11
N MET A 250 -29.86 5.28 -11.52
CA MET A 250 -31.20 5.10 -12.03
C MET A 250 -32.19 5.64 -11.01
N SER A 251 -32.83 6.73 -11.36
CA SER A 251 -34.08 7.23 -10.74
C SER A 251 -35.17 6.18 -10.88
N GLY A 252 -35.83 5.85 -9.79
CA GLY A 252 -37.06 5.08 -9.85
C GLY A 252 -37.51 4.48 -8.52
N THR A 253 -38.43 5.20 -7.85
CA THR A 253 -39.52 4.74 -6.98
C THR A 253 -39.24 3.77 -5.83
N SER A 254 -39.56 4.27 -4.65
CA SER A 254 -39.74 3.61 -3.36
C SER A 254 -40.33 2.21 -3.42
N SER A 255 -39.65 1.23 -2.80
CA SER A 255 -40.25 0.01 -2.26
C SER A 255 -39.54 -0.40 -0.98
N ALA A 256 -40.31 -0.45 0.07
CA ALA A 256 -40.16 -1.04 1.39
C ALA A 256 -38.84 -1.75 1.73
N ALA A 257 -38.12 -1.16 2.68
CA ALA A 257 -37.02 -1.78 3.38
C ALA A 257 -37.41 -3.10 4.05
N LYS A 258 -36.88 -4.20 3.54
CA LYS A 258 -36.91 -5.50 4.23
C LYS A 258 -35.95 -5.44 5.40
N LYS A 259 -36.46 -5.52 6.61
CA LYS A 259 -35.76 -5.59 7.88
C LYS A 259 -34.72 -6.72 7.84
N ALA A 260 -33.43 -6.38 7.71
CA ALA A 260 -32.33 -7.29 7.98
C ALA A 260 -32.10 -7.35 9.50
N GLY A 261 -31.82 -8.55 10.01
CA GLY A 261 -31.88 -8.94 11.40
C GLY A 261 -31.10 -8.09 12.39
N GLY A 262 -31.74 -7.85 13.50
CA GLY A 262 -31.34 -7.65 14.86
C GLY A 262 -30.03 -6.96 15.18
N TYR A 263 -29.89 -5.67 14.87
CA TYR A 263 -28.89 -4.82 15.52
C TYR A 263 -29.50 -4.23 16.80
N SER A 264 -28.73 -4.16 17.88
CA SER A 264 -29.02 -3.23 18.95
C SER A 264 -29.14 -1.82 18.30
N SER A 265 -30.23 -1.13 18.53
CA SER A 265 -30.54 0.15 17.89
C SER A 265 -29.54 1.28 18.21
N SER A 266 -28.61 1.04 19.13
CA SER A 266 -27.55 1.96 19.53
C SER A 266 -26.18 1.26 19.50
N PRO A 267 -25.10 1.94 19.05
CA PRO A 267 -23.76 1.41 19.12
C PRO A 267 -23.32 1.22 20.58
N LEU A 268 -22.61 0.13 20.84
CA LEU A 268 -21.99 -0.17 22.13
C LEU A 268 -20.88 0.86 22.46
N PHE A 269 -20.14 1.25 21.43
CA PHE A 269 -19.04 2.21 21.53
C PHE A 269 -18.92 3.02 20.24
N VAL A 270 -18.54 4.30 20.36
CA VAL A 270 -18.29 5.20 19.21
C VAL A 270 -16.97 5.93 19.43
N ALA A 271 -16.03 5.73 18.51
CA ALA A 271 -14.80 6.51 18.43
C ALA A 271 -14.90 7.55 17.32
N LYS A 272 -14.64 8.82 17.63
CA LYS A 272 -14.60 9.92 16.66
C LYS A 272 -13.16 10.34 16.39
N PHE A 273 -12.73 10.22 15.15
CA PHE A 273 -11.36 10.53 14.72
C PHE A 273 -11.28 11.93 14.10
N ASN A 274 -11.52 12.95 14.93
CA ASN A 274 -11.44 14.37 14.54
C ASN A 274 -10.08 15.02 14.86
N LYS A 275 -9.16 14.29 15.50
CA LYS A 275 -7.80 14.70 15.87
C LYS A 275 -6.82 13.57 15.55
N GLN A 276 -5.53 13.89 15.44
CA GLN A 276 -4.47 12.91 15.14
C GLN A 276 -4.20 11.90 16.27
N ASP A 277 -4.53 12.23 17.52
CA ASP A 277 -4.30 11.36 18.69
C ASP A 277 -5.62 11.18 19.45
N VAL A 278 -6.39 10.17 19.07
CA VAL A 278 -7.65 9.82 19.74
C VAL A 278 -7.41 8.64 20.67
N ARG A 279 -7.47 8.89 21.97
CA ARG A 279 -7.41 7.83 22.99
C ARG A 279 -8.77 7.14 23.07
N PHE A 280 -8.93 6.03 22.36
CA PHE A 280 -10.15 5.24 22.36
C PHE A 280 -10.02 3.90 23.10
N GLN A 281 -8.78 3.48 23.44
CA GLN A 281 -8.49 2.15 23.97
C GLN A 281 -9.21 1.86 25.29
N ASP A 282 -9.14 2.78 26.26
CA ASP A 282 -9.73 2.57 27.60
C ASP A 282 -11.26 2.46 27.53
N GLY A 283 -11.91 3.32 26.77
CA GLY A 283 -13.35 3.31 26.56
C GLY A 283 -13.81 2.05 25.81
N LEU A 284 -13.07 1.65 24.76
CA LEU A 284 -13.32 0.43 24.01
C LEU A 284 -13.18 -0.81 24.91
N LYS A 285 -12.10 -0.89 25.72
CA LYS A 285 -11.84 -1.99 26.64
C LYS A 285 -12.98 -2.16 27.65
N GLN A 286 -13.44 -1.05 28.23
CA GLN A 286 -14.53 -1.07 29.19
C GLN A 286 -15.84 -1.55 28.55
N ALA A 287 -16.17 -1.04 27.36
CA ALA A 287 -17.38 -1.40 26.63
C ALA A 287 -17.37 -2.88 26.22
N VAL A 288 -16.28 -3.36 25.62
CA VAL A 288 -16.13 -4.75 25.17
C VAL A 288 -16.14 -5.72 26.35
N SER A 289 -15.39 -5.45 27.42
CA SER A 289 -15.37 -6.29 28.63
C SER A 289 -16.75 -6.43 29.25
N HIS A 290 -17.51 -5.35 29.34
CA HIS A 290 -18.89 -5.37 29.85
C HIS A 290 -19.85 -6.18 28.96
N ALA A 291 -19.67 -6.10 27.63
CA ALA A 291 -20.47 -6.89 26.69
C ALA A 291 -20.19 -8.39 26.82
N ILE A 292 -18.92 -8.79 26.92
CA ILE A 292 -18.50 -10.19 27.08
C ILE A 292 -18.98 -10.77 28.43
N GLN A 293 -18.93 -9.98 29.52
CA GLN A 293 -19.45 -10.39 30.81
C GLN A 293 -20.97 -10.68 30.78
N LYS A 294 -21.73 -9.91 30.01
CA LYS A 294 -23.18 -10.12 29.84
C LYS A 294 -23.52 -11.30 28.92
N LYS A 295 -22.70 -11.50 27.85
CA LYS A 295 -22.90 -12.56 26.86
C LYS A 295 -21.55 -13.15 26.45
N PRO A 296 -21.14 -14.33 26.97
CA PRO A 296 -19.83 -14.92 26.64
C PRO A 296 -19.63 -15.24 25.15
N ASN A 297 -20.70 -15.46 24.39
CA ASN A 297 -20.68 -15.75 22.96
C ASN A 297 -21.13 -14.54 22.11
N VAL A 298 -20.86 -13.33 22.57
CA VAL A 298 -21.20 -12.11 21.84
C VAL A 298 -20.39 -12.00 20.55
N MET A 299 -21.07 -11.63 19.47
CA MET A 299 -20.43 -11.21 18.21
C MET A 299 -20.44 -9.69 18.14
N PHE A 300 -19.39 -9.13 17.58
CA PHE A 300 -19.24 -7.69 17.41
C PHE A 300 -19.27 -7.33 15.93
N GLU A 301 -19.77 -6.16 15.63
CA GLU A 301 -19.62 -5.52 14.32
C GLU A 301 -18.97 -4.16 14.47
N VAL A 302 -17.82 -3.99 13.83
CA VAL A 302 -17.08 -2.73 13.76
C VAL A 302 -17.45 -2.05 12.46
N VAL A 303 -18.11 -0.90 12.54
CA VAL A 303 -18.60 -0.14 11.39
C VAL A 303 -17.77 1.11 11.21
N SER A 304 -17.05 1.23 10.09
CA SER A 304 -16.43 2.50 9.71
C SER A 304 -17.50 3.45 9.18
N VAL A 305 -17.60 4.66 9.74
CA VAL A 305 -18.55 5.68 9.32
C VAL A 305 -17.80 6.86 8.75
N SER A 306 -18.03 7.15 7.46
CA SER A 306 -17.45 8.30 6.79
C SER A 306 -18.53 9.35 6.47
N PRO A 307 -18.20 10.66 6.47
CA PRO A 307 -19.12 11.71 6.00
C PRO A 307 -19.51 11.47 4.54
N ALA A 308 -20.78 11.66 4.21
CA ALA A 308 -21.29 11.46 2.84
C ALA A 308 -20.64 12.41 1.82
N ARG A 309 -20.22 13.61 2.26
CA ARG A 309 -19.48 14.60 1.45
C ARG A 309 -17.97 14.52 1.64
N GLY A 310 -17.45 13.47 2.30
CA GLY A 310 -16.02 13.28 2.51
C GLY A 310 -15.29 12.88 1.23
N SER A 311 -14.01 13.32 1.12
CA SER A 311 -13.12 12.90 0.03
C SER A 311 -12.85 11.40 0.12
N GLN A 312 -12.29 10.81 -0.96
CA GLN A 312 -11.85 9.41 -0.95
C GLN A 312 -10.80 9.14 0.16
N LEU A 313 -9.94 10.12 0.43
CA LEU A 313 -8.97 10.06 1.54
C LEU A 313 -9.68 9.93 2.90
N THR A 314 -10.79 10.66 3.10
CA THR A 314 -11.57 10.57 4.35
C THR A 314 -12.21 9.18 4.52
N LYS A 315 -12.65 8.55 3.44
CA LYS A 315 -13.20 7.20 3.45
C LYS A 315 -12.12 6.17 3.77
N ASN A 316 -10.95 6.28 3.16
CA ASN A 316 -9.80 5.41 3.44
C ASN A 316 -9.35 5.54 4.89
N ASN A 317 -9.29 6.76 5.42
CA ASN A 317 -8.97 7.00 6.83
C ASN A 317 -10.02 6.37 7.77
N ALA A 318 -11.31 6.42 7.42
CA ALA A 318 -12.35 5.76 8.21
C ALA A 318 -12.18 4.23 8.26
N GLN A 319 -11.78 3.62 7.15
CA GLN A 319 -11.49 2.19 7.08
C GLN A 319 -10.24 1.82 7.89
N ASN A 320 -9.17 2.61 7.79
CA ASN A 320 -7.95 2.41 8.58
C ASN A 320 -8.22 2.53 10.08
N ASN A 321 -9.04 3.51 10.48
CA ASN A 321 -9.45 3.68 11.88
C ASN A 321 -10.28 2.48 12.39
N ALA A 322 -11.14 1.92 11.55
CA ALA A 322 -11.90 0.70 11.90
C ALA A 322 -10.98 -0.52 12.02
N ALA A 323 -9.95 -0.63 11.17
CA ALA A 323 -8.94 -1.68 11.28
C ALA A 323 -8.11 -1.55 12.58
N MET A 324 -7.78 -0.33 13.02
CA MET A 324 -7.12 -0.11 14.31
C MET A 324 -8.00 -0.53 15.49
N VAL A 325 -9.31 -0.22 15.45
CA VAL A 325 -10.26 -0.63 16.49
C VAL A 325 -10.42 -2.16 16.50
N PHE A 326 -10.50 -2.79 15.33
CA PHE A 326 -10.52 -4.24 15.18
C PHE A 326 -9.28 -4.89 15.81
N GLN A 327 -8.08 -4.40 15.45
CA GLN A 327 -6.84 -4.94 16.00
C GLN A 327 -6.75 -4.79 17.51
N GLU A 328 -7.22 -3.68 18.05
CA GLU A 328 -7.26 -3.45 19.50
C GLU A 328 -8.22 -4.43 20.18
N MET A 329 -9.37 -4.73 19.59
CA MET A 329 -10.29 -5.75 20.12
C MET A 329 -9.66 -7.15 20.10
N VAL A 330 -8.90 -7.50 19.07
CA VAL A 330 -8.15 -8.76 19.02
C VAL A 330 -7.06 -8.79 20.10
N ASN A 331 -6.33 -7.69 20.30
CA ASN A 331 -5.33 -7.56 21.37
C ASN A 331 -5.93 -7.71 22.77
N MET A 332 -7.19 -7.32 22.95
CA MET A 332 -7.96 -7.51 24.19
C MET A 332 -8.47 -8.95 24.37
N GLY A 333 -8.21 -9.87 23.43
CA GLY A 333 -8.58 -11.28 23.50
C GLY A 333 -9.96 -11.63 22.90
N VAL A 334 -10.56 -10.72 22.11
CA VAL A 334 -11.76 -11.06 21.33
C VAL A 334 -11.33 -11.86 20.11
N GLY A 335 -11.89 -13.05 19.90
CA GLY A 335 -11.58 -13.87 18.72
C GLY A 335 -11.91 -13.11 17.43
N ALA A 336 -11.00 -13.14 16.45
CA ALA A 336 -11.19 -12.47 15.16
C ALA A 336 -12.44 -12.98 14.40
N ASP A 337 -12.81 -14.24 14.62
CA ASP A 337 -14.02 -14.89 14.12
C ASP A 337 -15.33 -14.29 14.69
N LYS A 338 -15.24 -13.62 15.82
CA LYS A 338 -16.37 -12.94 16.49
C LYS A 338 -16.53 -11.48 16.12
N ILE A 339 -15.64 -10.93 15.29
CA ILE A 339 -15.65 -9.52 14.88
C ILE A 339 -15.88 -9.42 13.38
N SER A 340 -16.94 -8.75 12.97
CA SER A 340 -17.20 -8.42 11.57
C SER A 340 -16.91 -6.95 11.30
N LEU A 341 -16.29 -6.64 10.14
CA LEU A 341 -16.03 -5.27 9.68
C LEU A 341 -17.06 -4.88 8.63
N SER A 342 -17.59 -3.65 8.73
CA SER A 342 -18.46 -3.08 7.71
C SER A 342 -18.17 -1.58 7.54
N ALA A 343 -18.66 -1.00 6.42
CA ALA A 343 -18.49 0.41 6.11
C ALA A 343 -19.82 1.06 5.80
N ARG A 344 -20.02 2.29 6.30
CA ARG A 344 -21.23 3.08 6.08
C ARG A 344 -20.89 4.53 5.83
N THR A 345 -21.64 5.18 4.96
CA THR A 345 -21.63 6.64 4.81
C THR A 345 -22.78 7.25 5.61
N SER A 346 -22.50 8.37 6.29
CA SER A 346 -23.49 9.10 7.08
C SER A 346 -23.57 10.55 6.68
N ASN A 347 -24.78 11.06 6.54
CA ASN A 347 -25.03 12.49 6.28
C ASN A 347 -24.87 13.36 7.55
N THR A 348 -24.85 12.74 8.72
CA THR A 348 -24.75 13.41 10.02
C THR A 348 -23.33 13.38 10.59
N ALA A 349 -22.45 12.51 10.08
CA ALA A 349 -21.05 12.45 10.51
C ALA A 349 -20.28 13.65 9.94
N THR A 350 -19.60 14.39 10.82
CA THR A 350 -18.73 15.52 10.46
C THR A 350 -17.28 15.12 10.33
N ALA A 351 -16.90 13.97 10.88
CA ALA A 351 -15.56 13.38 10.85
C ALA A 351 -15.66 11.88 10.61
N SER A 352 -14.50 11.23 10.45
CA SER A 352 -14.40 9.77 10.45
C SER A 352 -14.76 9.23 11.83
N GLU A 353 -15.72 8.31 11.91
CA GLU A 353 -16.16 7.68 13.14
C GLU A 353 -16.08 6.14 13.00
N VAL A 354 -15.84 5.45 14.10
CA VAL A 354 -15.92 3.99 14.17
C VAL A 354 -16.94 3.62 15.23
N HIS A 355 -17.95 2.87 14.82
CA HIS A 355 -19.04 2.43 15.69
C HIS A 355 -18.90 0.93 15.92
N VAL A 356 -18.96 0.47 17.17
CA VAL A 356 -18.96 -0.94 17.55
C VAL A 356 -20.36 -1.33 17.99
N TYR A 357 -20.92 -2.35 17.38
CA TYR A 357 -22.22 -2.91 17.70
C TYR A 357 -22.10 -4.31 18.26
N VAL A 358 -23.09 -4.75 19.03
CA VAL A 358 -23.27 -6.13 19.48
C VAL A 358 -24.31 -6.80 18.59
N LYS A 359 -23.99 -8.01 18.13
CA LYS A 359 -24.89 -8.91 17.38
C LYS A 359 -25.42 -10.04 18.25
#